data_ca2357ee4b1745c0caa7e962121d44b5
#
_entry.id   ca2357ee4b1745c0caa7e962121d44b5
#
_cell.length_a   1.000
_cell.length_b   1.000
_cell.length_c   1.000
_cell.angle_alpha   90.00
_cell.angle_beta   90.00
_cell.angle_gamma   90.00
#
_symmetry.space_group_name_H-M   'P 1'
#
loop_
_entity.id
_entity.type
_entity.pdbx_description
1 polymer ?
#
loop_
_entity_poly.entity_id
_entity_poly.type
_entity_poly.pdbx_seq_one_letter_code
_entity_poly.pdbx_strand_id
1 'polypeptide(L)'
;TFIEYNRQDTALLDKLDQKLKFIDLSNELAHSNTVLLQTTMGAVAVTEQAIINEAHHRGLQVPNRIKREPGSEPAAGAYVAFPKKGLHKWIGSMDLNSLYPSVIRALNMDPATVIGQLRPDLTNAMVEDAMTLQKKSFAGAWEGRFATIEYEAVMEKRKDISLNVDFETGETVIMSGAEMHKLIFDSHKPWMLTANGTIITNEFDGVIPGLLKRWYSERKELQKMKGKALDAGNKVEIEFWDKRQLVKKINLNSLYGAILNPGCRFFDKR
;
A
#
# COMPACT_ATOMS: atom_id res chain seq x y z
N THR A 1 -45.53 17.50 6.46
CA THR A 1 -45.12 18.62 7.37
C THR A 1 -43.62 18.49 7.70
N PHE A 2 -42.98 19.56 8.23
CA PHE A 2 -41.60 19.55 8.67
C PHE A 2 -41.32 18.45 9.74
N ILE A 3 -42.26 18.25 10.65
CA ILE A 3 -42.18 17.21 11.69
C ILE A 3 -42.16 15.79 11.07
N GLU A 4 -43.03 15.55 10.11
CA GLU A 4 -43.08 14.23 9.42
C GLU A 4 -41.79 13.97 8.64
N TYR A 5 -41.26 14.96 7.95
CA TYR A 5 -39.98 14.87 7.26
C TYR A 5 -38.84 14.50 8.22
N ASN A 6 -38.73 15.23 9.34
CA ASN A 6 -37.68 14.94 10.35
C ASN A 6 -37.83 13.54 10.97
N ARG A 7 -39.06 13.09 11.25
CA ARG A 7 -39.32 11.73 11.73
C ARG A 7 -38.89 10.68 10.71
N GLN A 8 -39.09 10.93 9.42
CA GLN A 8 -38.69 10.02 8.36
C GLN A 8 -37.17 9.98 8.23
N ASP A 9 -36.48 11.10 8.30
CA ASP A 9 -35.00 11.15 8.27
C ASP A 9 -34.40 10.34 9.41
N THR A 10 -34.91 10.50 10.62
CA THR A 10 -34.46 9.73 11.79
C THR A 10 -34.73 8.22 11.61
N ALA A 11 -35.90 7.85 11.10
CA ALA A 11 -36.23 6.43 10.83
C ALA A 11 -35.39 5.83 9.69
N LEU A 12 -34.91 6.64 8.75
CA LEU A 12 -34.03 6.20 7.67
C LEU A 12 -32.63 5.81 8.19
N LEU A 13 -32.10 6.51 9.21
CA LEU A 13 -30.82 6.14 9.83
C LEU A 13 -30.87 4.74 10.42
N ASP A 14 -31.93 4.41 11.16
CA ASP A 14 -32.12 3.08 11.73
C ASP A 14 -32.22 2.00 10.63
N LYS A 15 -33.02 2.26 9.59
CA LYS A 15 -33.15 1.35 8.44
C LYS A 15 -31.84 1.14 7.68
N LEU A 16 -31.04 2.21 7.55
CA LEU A 16 -29.72 2.15 6.92
C LEU A 16 -28.78 1.26 7.76
N ASP A 17 -28.75 1.46 9.08
CA ASP A 17 -27.90 0.64 9.94
C ASP A 17 -28.36 -0.82 9.95
N GLN A 18 -29.68 -1.09 10.05
CA GLN A 18 -30.21 -2.44 9.95
C GLN A 18 -29.80 -3.16 8.65
N LYS A 19 -29.73 -2.42 7.53
CA LYS A 19 -29.36 -2.96 6.22
C LYS A 19 -27.86 -3.10 6.03
N LEU A 20 -27.09 -2.10 6.42
CA LEU A 20 -25.65 -1.97 6.13
C LEU A 20 -24.77 -2.44 7.29
N LYS A 21 -25.34 -2.52 8.50
CA LYS A 21 -24.66 -3.01 9.72
C LYS A 21 -23.38 -2.22 10.04
N PHE A 22 -23.40 -0.88 9.85
CA PHE A 22 -22.22 -0.04 10.06
C PHE A 22 -21.76 -0.01 11.51
N ILE A 23 -22.69 0.00 12.48
CA ILE A 23 -22.34 -0.02 13.91
C ILE A 23 -21.63 -1.33 14.25
N ASP A 24 -22.17 -2.46 13.82
CA ASP A 24 -21.55 -3.77 14.02
C ASP A 24 -20.16 -3.85 13.37
N LEU A 25 -20.05 -3.35 12.12
CA LEU A 25 -18.78 -3.33 11.40
C LEU A 25 -17.75 -2.44 12.09
N SER A 26 -18.15 -1.26 12.54
CA SER A 26 -17.29 -0.35 13.29
C SER A 26 -16.84 -0.97 14.61
N ASN A 27 -17.72 -1.67 15.31
CA ASN A 27 -17.38 -2.38 16.53
C ASN A 27 -16.33 -3.48 16.30
N GLU A 28 -16.48 -4.30 15.26
CA GLU A 28 -15.49 -5.31 14.87
C GLU A 28 -14.14 -4.67 14.43
N LEU A 29 -14.18 -3.52 13.73
CA LEU A 29 -12.98 -2.76 13.38
C LEU A 29 -12.28 -2.23 14.65
N ALA A 30 -13.03 -1.69 15.62
CA ALA A 30 -12.50 -1.19 16.88
C ALA A 30 -11.77 -2.29 17.65
N HIS A 31 -12.40 -3.44 17.81
CA HIS A 31 -11.82 -4.61 18.46
C HIS A 31 -10.59 -5.16 17.73
N SER A 32 -10.69 -5.32 16.41
CA SER A 32 -9.60 -5.89 15.60
C SER A 32 -8.32 -5.03 15.62
N ASN A 33 -8.44 -3.72 15.79
CA ASN A 33 -7.33 -2.78 15.73
C ASN A 33 -7.03 -2.09 17.07
N THR A 34 -7.78 -2.44 18.13
CA THR A 34 -7.61 -1.88 19.49
C THR A 34 -7.74 -0.35 19.51
N VAL A 35 -8.83 0.15 18.91
CA VAL A 35 -9.16 1.57 18.85
C VAL A 35 -10.54 1.84 19.46
N LEU A 36 -10.83 3.10 19.79
CA LEU A 36 -12.17 3.51 20.19
C LEU A 36 -13.13 3.45 19.01
N LEU A 37 -14.42 3.22 19.27
CA LEU A 37 -15.45 3.13 18.23
C LEU A 37 -15.46 4.36 17.32
N GLN A 38 -15.39 5.56 17.89
CA GLN A 38 -15.33 6.81 17.13
C GLN A 38 -14.07 6.94 16.25
N THR A 39 -12.97 6.28 16.63
CA THR A 39 -11.72 6.31 15.85
C THR A 39 -11.85 5.52 14.55
N THR A 40 -12.80 4.57 14.47
CA THR A 40 -12.99 3.73 13.28
C THR A 40 -13.40 4.51 12.03
N MET A 41 -13.89 5.75 12.19
CA MET A 41 -14.20 6.66 11.09
C MET A 41 -12.94 7.22 10.40
N GLY A 42 -11.76 7.11 11.04
CA GLY A 42 -10.49 7.59 10.51
C GLY A 42 -9.57 6.47 10.07
N ALA A 43 -9.54 6.14 8.78
CA ALA A 43 -8.73 5.04 8.24
C ALA A 43 -7.23 5.15 8.60
N VAL A 44 -6.67 6.36 8.61
CA VAL A 44 -5.27 6.61 8.98
C VAL A 44 -5.03 6.22 10.44
N ALA A 45 -5.87 6.68 11.36
CA ALA A 45 -5.72 6.41 12.79
C ALA A 45 -5.87 4.91 13.12
N VAL A 46 -6.82 4.23 12.47
CA VAL A 46 -7.01 2.77 12.60
C VAL A 46 -5.76 2.02 12.11
N THR A 47 -5.25 2.39 10.95
CA THR A 47 -4.06 1.76 10.36
C THR A 47 -2.80 2.01 11.20
N GLU A 48 -2.58 3.25 11.63
CA GLU A 48 -1.46 3.58 12.55
C GLU A 48 -1.49 2.70 13.79
N GLN A 49 -2.66 2.60 14.45
CA GLN A 49 -2.78 1.80 15.67
C GLN A 49 -2.51 0.32 15.40
N ALA A 50 -2.98 -0.21 14.28
CA ALA A 50 -2.69 -1.60 13.91
C ALA A 50 -1.19 -1.87 13.72
N ILE A 51 -0.47 -0.94 13.06
CA ILE A 51 0.99 -1.04 12.88
C ILE A 51 1.70 -0.90 14.23
N ILE A 52 1.27 0.04 15.09
CA ILE A 52 1.82 0.22 16.44
C ILE A 52 1.66 -1.07 17.27
N ASN A 53 0.48 -1.67 17.25
CA ASN A 53 0.23 -2.92 17.97
C ASN A 53 1.14 -4.05 17.47
N GLU A 54 1.33 -4.17 16.14
CA GLU A 54 2.23 -5.16 15.57
C GLU A 54 3.69 -4.91 15.99
N ALA A 55 4.14 -3.66 15.93
CA ALA A 55 5.50 -3.29 16.37
C ALA A 55 5.72 -3.61 17.84
N HIS A 56 4.79 -3.23 18.71
CA HIS A 56 4.88 -3.54 20.15
C HIS A 56 4.86 -5.05 20.43
N HIS A 57 4.08 -5.81 19.67
CA HIS A 57 4.05 -7.28 19.78
C HIS A 57 5.41 -7.91 19.45
N ARG A 58 6.19 -7.26 18.58
CA ARG A 58 7.56 -7.64 18.24
C ARG A 58 8.61 -7.02 19.16
N GLY A 59 8.22 -6.28 20.19
CA GLY A 59 9.14 -5.56 21.08
C GLY A 59 9.85 -4.36 20.44
N LEU A 60 9.29 -3.85 19.34
CA LEU A 60 9.86 -2.72 18.60
C LEU A 60 9.25 -1.39 19.06
N GLN A 61 10.08 -0.35 19.08
CA GLN A 61 9.63 1.02 19.29
C GLN A 61 9.21 1.64 17.95
N VAL A 62 8.15 2.44 18.00
CA VAL A 62 7.68 3.18 16.82
C VAL A 62 8.22 4.61 16.85
N PRO A 63 8.49 5.22 15.67
CA PRO A 63 8.97 6.59 15.59
C PRO A 63 7.89 7.57 16.08
N ASN A 64 8.31 8.76 16.52
CA ASN A 64 7.39 9.85 16.81
C ASN A 64 6.73 10.36 15.52
N ARG A 65 5.50 10.89 15.65
CA ARG A 65 4.84 11.54 14.52
C ARG A 65 5.59 12.83 14.16
N ILE A 66 6.02 12.94 12.92
CA ILE A 66 6.68 14.13 12.38
C ILE A 66 5.61 15.10 11.90
N LYS A 67 5.63 16.35 12.38
CA LYS A 67 4.85 17.43 11.78
C LYS A 67 5.49 17.77 10.44
N ARG A 68 4.74 17.60 9.35
CA ARG A 68 5.18 17.99 8.01
C ARG A 68 4.66 19.36 7.67
N GLU A 69 5.45 20.12 6.91
CA GLU A 69 5.05 21.42 6.40
C GLU A 69 3.85 21.27 5.44
N PRO A 70 2.87 22.19 5.51
CA PRO A 70 1.80 22.25 4.53
C PRO A 70 2.40 22.49 3.14
N GLY A 71 2.07 21.67 2.15
CA GLY A 71 2.55 21.83 0.78
C GLY A 71 3.58 20.79 0.33
N SER A 72 3.90 19.77 1.14
CA SER A 72 4.65 18.61 0.62
C SER A 72 3.85 17.97 -0.52
N GLU A 73 4.49 17.81 -1.68
CA GLU A 73 3.84 17.18 -2.83
C GLU A 73 3.24 15.82 -2.46
N PRO A 74 1.97 15.58 -2.84
CA PRO A 74 1.35 14.27 -2.62
C PRO A 74 2.11 13.20 -3.42
N ALA A 75 2.11 11.98 -2.92
CA ALA A 75 2.61 10.84 -3.68
C ALA A 75 1.81 10.72 -5.00
N ALA A 76 2.50 10.37 -6.09
CA ALA A 76 1.84 10.17 -7.39
C ALA A 76 0.74 9.11 -7.26
N GLY A 77 -0.42 9.41 -7.82
CA GLY A 77 -1.55 8.48 -7.86
C GLY A 77 -1.31 7.31 -8.83
N ALA A 78 -2.22 6.34 -8.82
CA ALA A 78 -2.18 5.22 -9.75
C ALA A 78 -2.32 5.69 -11.21
N TYR A 79 -1.57 5.05 -12.11
CA TYR A 79 -1.76 5.24 -13.55
C TYR A 79 -3.12 4.68 -13.97
N VAL A 80 -3.91 5.50 -14.66
CA VAL A 80 -5.19 5.10 -15.26
C VAL A 80 -5.10 5.30 -16.77
N ALA A 81 -5.05 4.20 -17.50
CA ALA A 81 -5.03 4.24 -18.95
C ALA A 81 -6.34 4.80 -19.52
N PHE A 82 -6.25 5.63 -20.58
CA PHE A 82 -7.44 6.07 -21.28
C PHE A 82 -8.11 4.89 -22.00
N PRO A 83 -9.45 4.73 -21.86
CA PRO A 83 -10.16 3.66 -22.55
C PRO A 83 -10.13 3.88 -24.08
N LYS A 84 -9.91 2.81 -24.83
CA LYS A 84 -10.09 2.83 -26.29
C LYS A 84 -11.59 2.82 -26.57
N LYS A 85 -12.11 3.90 -27.14
CA LYS A 85 -13.53 4.03 -27.50
C LYS A 85 -13.88 3.07 -28.65
N GLY A 86 -15.06 2.49 -28.60
CA GLY A 86 -15.59 1.62 -29.64
C GLY A 86 -16.21 0.34 -29.12
N LEU A 87 -16.73 -0.47 -30.02
CA LEU A 87 -17.25 -1.81 -29.76
C LEU A 87 -16.10 -2.81 -29.90
N HIS A 88 -15.77 -3.52 -28.82
CA HIS A 88 -14.73 -4.53 -28.80
C HIS A 88 -15.35 -5.92 -28.66
N LYS A 89 -14.88 -6.87 -29.46
CA LYS A 89 -15.28 -8.29 -29.37
C LYS A 89 -14.19 -9.09 -28.63
N TRP A 90 -14.59 -10.17 -27.98
CA TRP A 90 -13.68 -11.11 -27.32
C TRP A 90 -12.81 -10.46 -26.21
N ILE A 91 -13.45 -9.74 -25.30
CA ILE A 91 -12.79 -9.09 -24.19
C ILE A 91 -12.62 -10.09 -23.04
N GLY A 92 -11.36 -10.27 -22.59
CA GLY A 92 -11.04 -10.95 -21.32
C GLY A 92 -10.72 -9.90 -20.25
N SER A 93 -11.23 -10.10 -19.04
CA SER A 93 -10.90 -9.27 -17.89
C SER A 93 -10.19 -10.12 -16.82
N MET A 94 -9.05 -9.62 -16.32
CA MET A 94 -8.33 -10.20 -15.19
C MET A 94 -8.17 -9.17 -14.09
N ASP A 95 -8.41 -9.57 -12.85
CA ASP A 95 -8.25 -8.73 -11.67
C ASP A 95 -7.22 -9.33 -10.73
N LEU A 96 -6.34 -8.48 -10.19
CA LEU A 96 -5.31 -8.89 -9.25
C LEU A 96 -5.83 -8.76 -7.81
N ASN A 97 -6.02 -9.89 -7.16
CA ASN A 97 -6.49 -9.92 -5.77
C ASN A 97 -5.52 -9.18 -4.83
N SER A 98 -6.04 -8.12 -4.17
CA SER A 98 -5.29 -7.34 -3.18
C SER A 98 -3.93 -6.87 -3.72
N LEU A 99 -3.91 -6.22 -4.90
CA LEU A 99 -2.68 -5.84 -5.63
C LEU A 99 -1.66 -5.15 -4.71
N TYR A 100 -2.01 -4.00 -4.12
CA TYR A 100 -1.08 -3.24 -3.27
C TYR A 100 -0.58 -4.03 -2.05
N PRO A 101 -1.44 -4.67 -1.25
CA PRO A 101 -0.97 -5.54 -0.18
C PRO A 101 -0.04 -6.66 -0.64
N SER A 102 -0.28 -7.21 -1.82
CA SER A 102 0.57 -8.28 -2.39
C SER A 102 1.94 -7.77 -2.79
N VAL A 103 2.02 -6.58 -3.40
CA VAL A 103 3.30 -5.94 -3.75
C VAL A 103 4.09 -5.60 -2.50
N ILE A 104 3.48 -4.95 -1.50
CA ILE A 104 4.15 -4.61 -0.23
C ILE A 104 4.71 -5.87 0.45
N ARG A 105 3.96 -6.97 0.45
CA ARG A 105 4.41 -8.25 1.02
C ARG A 105 5.52 -8.92 0.21
N ALA A 106 5.43 -8.88 -1.12
CA ALA A 106 6.39 -9.51 -2.01
C ALA A 106 7.75 -8.80 -1.98
N LEU A 107 7.73 -7.47 -1.90
CA LEU A 107 8.92 -6.63 -1.87
C LEU A 107 9.40 -6.31 -0.45
N ASN A 108 8.74 -6.83 0.59
CA ASN A 108 9.06 -6.52 1.99
C ASN A 108 9.12 -5.01 2.29
N MET A 109 8.20 -4.23 1.71
CA MET A 109 8.21 -2.77 1.77
C MET A 109 7.82 -2.27 3.16
N ASP A 110 8.79 -1.71 3.86
CA ASP A 110 8.63 -1.11 5.20
C ASP A 110 9.69 -0.02 5.36
N PRO A 111 9.42 1.11 6.05
CA PRO A 111 10.45 2.11 6.32
C PRO A 111 11.71 1.54 6.98
N ALA A 112 11.57 0.49 7.80
CA ALA A 112 12.70 -0.14 8.49
C ALA A 112 13.50 -1.10 7.59
N THR A 113 12.97 -1.53 6.46
CA THR A 113 13.66 -2.44 5.52
C THR A 113 14.36 -1.71 4.37
N VAL A 114 14.08 -0.43 4.17
CA VAL A 114 14.80 0.41 3.19
C VAL A 114 16.23 0.59 3.66
N ILE A 115 17.22 0.30 2.82
CA ILE A 115 18.65 0.44 3.10
C ILE A 115 19.35 1.43 2.19
N GLY A 116 18.69 1.83 1.09
CA GLY A 116 19.23 2.81 0.19
C GLY A 116 18.30 3.12 -0.98
N GLN A 117 18.65 4.14 -1.73
CA GLN A 117 17.91 4.63 -2.87
C GLN A 117 18.87 4.99 -4.01
N LEU A 118 18.61 4.49 -5.21
CA LEU A 118 19.20 5.04 -6.42
C LEU A 118 18.58 6.42 -6.66
N ARG A 119 19.42 7.44 -6.82
CA ARG A 119 18.92 8.80 -7.06
C ARG A 119 18.39 8.88 -8.49
N PRO A 120 17.13 9.26 -8.71
CA PRO A 120 16.49 9.25 -10.03
C PRO A 120 16.84 10.50 -10.86
N ASP A 121 18.11 10.85 -10.98
CA ASP A 121 18.59 12.04 -11.68
C ASP A 121 18.31 11.96 -13.18
N LEU A 122 18.62 10.83 -13.80
CA LEU A 122 18.41 10.58 -15.23
C LEU A 122 16.92 10.46 -15.55
N THR A 123 16.18 9.77 -14.71
CA THR A 123 14.74 9.59 -14.88
C THR A 123 13.99 10.91 -14.71
N ASN A 124 14.35 11.73 -13.72
CA ASN A 124 13.75 13.05 -13.54
C ASN A 124 14.01 13.96 -14.73
N ALA A 125 15.24 14.02 -15.24
CA ALA A 125 15.56 14.78 -16.43
C ALA A 125 14.73 14.34 -17.65
N MET A 126 14.58 13.03 -17.86
CA MET A 126 13.74 12.48 -18.93
C MET A 126 12.26 12.87 -18.76
N VAL A 127 11.72 12.79 -17.54
CA VAL A 127 10.32 13.14 -17.25
C VAL A 127 10.10 14.64 -17.49
N GLU A 128 11.00 15.50 -17.01
CA GLU A 128 10.95 16.94 -17.19
C GLU A 128 11.01 17.31 -18.69
N ASP A 129 11.90 16.71 -19.45
CA ASP A 129 11.99 16.90 -20.91
C ASP A 129 10.69 16.46 -21.60
N ALA A 130 10.13 15.34 -21.23
CA ALA A 130 8.88 14.87 -21.81
C ALA A 130 7.71 15.82 -21.49
N MET A 131 7.68 16.41 -20.32
CA MET A 131 6.64 17.37 -19.92
C MET A 131 6.84 18.74 -20.57
N THR A 132 8.07 19.24 -20.63
CA THR A 132 8.37 20.60 -21.11
C THR A 132 8.49 20.68 -22.62
N LEU A 133 9.31 19.82 -23.24
CA LEU A 133 9.58 19.83 -24.68
C LEU A 133 8.49 19.13 -25.48
N GLN A 134 7.99 17.97 -25.01
CA GLN A 134 6.99 17.19 -25.71
C GLN A 134 5.56 17.53 -25.27
N LYS A 135 5.39 18.41 -24.29
CA LYS A 135 4.09 18.81 -23.73
C LYS A 135 3.22 17.63 -23.26
N LYS A 136 3.84 16.54 -22.81
CA LYS A 136 3.15 15.39 -22.25
C LYS A 136 2.68 15.69 -20.83
N SER A 137 1.59 15.04 -20.43
CA SER A 137 1.22 14.96 -19.00
C SER A 137 2.24 14.11 -18.25
N PHE A 138 2.29 14.22 -16.92
CA PHE A 138 3.14 13.36 -16.09
C PHE A 138 2.94 11.86 -16.40
N ALA A 139 1.68 11.40 -16.45
CA ALA A 139 1.38 10.01 -16.83
C ALA A 139 1.85 9.67 -18.24
N GLY A 140 1.72 10.59 -19.19
CA GLY A 140 2.21 10.42 -20.57
C GLY A 140 3.73 10.39 -20.68
N ALA A 141 4.45 11.03 -19.76
CA ALA A 141 5.93 10.96 -19.71
C ALA A 141 6.42 9.55 -19.31
N TRP A 142 5.62 8.83 -18.53
CA TRP A 142 5.89 7.45 -18.11
C TRP A 142 5.29 6.39 -19.04
N GLU A 143 4.54 6.78 -20.05
CA GLU A 143 3.87 5.82 -20.95
C GLU A 143 4.91 4.91 -21.63
N GLY A 144 4.68 3.60 -21.51
CA GLY A 144 5.58 2.58 -22.06
C GLY A 144 6.82 2.24 -21.19
N ARG A 145 7.03 2.90 -20.05
CA ARG A 145 8.14 2.57 -19.14
C ARG A 145 7.64 1.76 -17.94
N PHE A 146 8.39 0.72 -17.63
CA PHE A 146 8.14 -0.13 -16.46
C PHE A 146 8.98 0.28 -15.25
N ALA A 147 10.20 0.78 -15.48
CA ALA A 147 11.20 1.07 -14.46
C ALA A 147 11.88 2.42 -14.69
N THR A 148 12.65 2.91 -13.69
CA THR A 148 13.51 4.07 -13.86
C THR A 148 14.70 3.76 -14.76
N ILE A 149 15.33 4.80 -15.34
CA ILE A 149 16.52 4.63 -16.17
C ILE A 149 17.68 4.06 -15.33
N GLU A 150 17.77 4.49 -14.08
CA GLU A 150 18.75 4.00 -13.12
C GLU A 150 18.58 2.50 -12.86
N TYR A 151 17.37 2.02 -12.68
CA TYR A 151 17.08 0.59 -12.55
C TYR A 151 17.47 -0.19 -13.80
N GLU A 152 17.08 0.31 -14.97
CA GLU A 152 17.44 -0.30 -16.27
C GLU A 152 18.97 -0.38 -16.42
N ALA A 153 19.70 0.68 -16.06
CA ALA A 153 21.17 0.69 -16.11
C ALA A 153 21.80 -0.39 -15.21
N VAL A 154 21.20 -0.69 -14.05
CA VAL A 154 21.63 -1.80 -13.19
C VAL A 154 21.34 -3.14 -13.84
N MET A 155 20.11 -3.35 -14.33
CA MET A 155 19.69 -4.62 -14.91
C MET A 155 20.46 -4.97 -16.19
N GLU A 156 20.80 -3.95 -16.98
CA GLU A 156 21.63 -4.08 -18.20
C GLU A 156 23.14 -4.13 -17.92
N LYS A 157 23.56 -4.02 -16.67
CA LYS A 157 24.98 -3.98 -16.24
C LYS A 157 25.79 -2.88 -16.94
N ARG A 158 25.18 -1.71 -17.11
CA ARG A 158 25.80 -0.58 -17.81
C ARG A 158 27.06 -0.10 -17.07
N LYS A 159 28.17 0.00 -17.79
CA LYS A 159 29.44 0.49 -17.25
C LYS A 159 29.64 1.99 -17.56
N ASP A 160 28.93 2.50 -18.54
CA ASP A 160 28.99 3.87 -19.04
C ASP A 160 28.09 4.84 -18.26
N ILE A 161 27.23 4.33 -17.39
CA ILE A 161 26.33 5.13 -16.56
C ILE A 161 26.79 5.09 -15.11
N SER A 162 27.07 6.26 -14.54
CA SER A 162 27.32 6.45 -13.11
C SER A 162 26.01 6.69 -12.38
N LEU A 163 25.80 5.95 -11.32
CA LEU A 163 24.63 6.01 -10.45
C LEU A 163 25.02 6.56 -9.08
N ASN A 164 24.22 7.50 -8.57
CA ASN A 164 24.31 7.95 -7.18
C ASN A 164 23.41 7.09 -6.32
N VAL A 165 23.98 6.50 -5.27
CA VAL A 165 23.27 5.63 -4.32
C VAL A 165 23.33 6.26 -2.95
N ASP A 166 22.19 6.67 -2.42
CA ASP A 166 22.07 7.22 -1.08
C ASP A 166 21.67 6.09 -0.13
N PHE A 167 22.55 5.75 0.81
CA PHE A 167 22.25 4.74 1.84
C PHE A 167 21.62 5.39 3.08
N GLU A 168 20.78 4.64 3.79
CA GLU A 168 20.15 5.08 5.05
C GLU A 168 21.18 5.38 6.16
N THR A 169 22.42 4.93 6.00
CA THR A 169 23.55 5.31 6.86
C THR A 169 23.95 6.78 6.72
N GLY A 170 23.44 7.49 5.72
CA GLY A 170 23.80 8.85 5.36
C GLY A 170 24.99 8.92 4.39
N GLU A 171 25.51 7.80 3.93
CA GLU A 171 26.58 7.72 2.95
C GLU A 171 26.01 7.75 1.52
N THR A 172 26.57 8.60 0.66
CA THR A 172 26.30 8.58 -0.79
C THR A 172 27.49 7.97 -1.51
N VAL A 173 27.25 6.94 -2.30
CA VAL A 173 28.28 6.26 -3.09
C VAL A 173 27.97 6.40 -4.57
N ILE A 174 29.01 6.65 -5.37
CA ILE A 174 28.90 6.70 -6.84
C ILE A 174 29.45 5.38 -7.37
N MET A 175 28.65 4.67 -8.17
CA MET A 175 29.05 3.42 -8.80
C MET A 175 28.38 3.25 -10.16
N SER A 176 28.98 2.44 -11.03
CA SER A 176 28.38 2.09 -12.32
C SER A 176 27.20 1.12 -12.15
N GLY A 177 26.34 1.03 -13.16
CA GLY A 177 25.26 0.04 -13.17
C GLY A 177 25.75 -1.40 -13.01
N ALA A 178 26.92 -1.74 -13.58
CA ALA A 178 27.52 -3.05 -13.44
C ALA A 178 27.99 -3.36 -12.00
N GLU A 179 28.61 -2.37 -11.32
CA GLU A 179 29.02 -2.50 -9.92
C GLU A 179 27.81 -2.64 -9.01
N MET A 180 26.76 -1.88 -9.24
CA MET A 180 25.51 -1.98 -8.50
C MET A 180 24.85 -3.34 -8.71
N HIS A 181 24.82 -3.85 -9.96
CA HIS A 181 24.31 -5.19 -10.23
C HIS A 181 25.08 -6.26 -9.42
N LYS A 182 26.41 -6.18 -9.42
CA LYS A 182 27.25 -7.10 -8.64
C LYS A 182 26.95 -7.01 -7.14
N LEU A 183 26.77 -5.80 -6.62
CA LEU A 183 26.45 -5.56 -5.22
C LEU A 183 25.10 -6.19 -4.81
N ILE A 184 24.07 -6.08 -5.65
CA ILE A 184 22.73 -6.59 -5.35
C ILE A 184 22.62 -8.09 -5.59
N PHE A 185 23.11 -8.60 -6.75
CA PHE A 185 22.81 -9.95 -7.19
C PHE A 185 23.94 -10.96 -6.95
N ASP A 186 25.19 -10.52 -6.95
CA ASP A 186 26.36 -11.42 -6.85
C ASP A 186 26.99 -11.44 -5.45
N SER A 187 26.62 -10.51 -4.56
CA SER A 187 27.24 -10.38 -3.23
C SER A 187 26.62 -11.31 -2.16
N HIS A 188 25.62 -12.10 -2.51
CA HIS A 188 24.84 -12.94 -1.58
C HIS A 188 24.19 -12.16 -0.42
N LYS A 189 24.10 -10.83 -0.51
CA LYS A 189 23.33 -10.02 0.45
C LYS A 189 21.84 -10.27 0.20
N PRO A 190 21.01 -10.33 1.24
CA PRO A 190 19.57 -10.51 1.09
C PRO A 190 18.90 -9.19 0.68
N TRP A 191 19.44 -8.53 -0.33
CA TRP A 191 18.98 -7.26 -0.84
C TRP A 191 18.13 -7.43 -2.09
N MET A 192 17.18 -6.54 -2.27
CA MET A 192 16.31 -6.49 -3.42
C MET A 192 16.29 -5.06 -3.96
N LEU A 193 16.40 -4.90 -5.28
CA LEU A 193 16.26 -3.63 -5.97
C LEU A 193 14.86 -3.55 -6.59
N THR A 194 14.12 -2.52 -6.23
CA THR A 194 12.79 -2.25 -6.80
C THR A 194 12.90 -1.41 -8.07
N ALA A 195 11.86 -1.43 -8.91
CA ALA A 195 11.86 -0.76 -10.21
C ALA A 195 11.98 0.78 -10.12
N ASN A 196 11.65 1.38 -8.98
CA ASN A 196 11.87 2.80 -8.70
C ASN A 196 13.25 3.11 -8.09
N GLY A 197 14.12 2.11 -7.99
CA GLY A 197 15.48 2.28 -7.50
C GLY A 197 15.65 2.19 -5.98
N THR A 198 14.61 1.80 -5.23
CA THR A 198 14.74 1.58 -3.77
C THR A 198 15.40 0.24 -3.50
N ILE A 199 16.37 0.22 -2.58
CA ILE A 199 17.06 -0.99 -2.14
C ILE A 199 16.47 -1.42 -0.80
N ILE A 200 15.96 -2.64 -0.75
CA ILE A 200 15.25 -3.19 0.41
C ILE A 200 15.97 -4.45 0.89
N THR A 201 16.11 -4.60 2.21
CA THR A 201 16.64 -5.84 2.81
C THR A 201 15.54 -6.87 3.08
N ASN A 202 15.90 -8.15 2.90
CA ASN A 202 15.09 -9.30 3.29
C ASN A 202 15.73 -10.08 4.46
N GLU A 203 16.63 -9.47 5.23
CA GLU A 203 17.22 -10.09 6.43
C GLU A 203 16.15 -10.36 7.50
N PHE A 204 15.11 -9.54 7.54
CA PHE A 204 13.97 -9.69 8.45
C PHE A 204 12.67 -9.26 7.78
N ASP A 205 11.56 -9.76 8.27
CA ASP A 205 10.23 -9.30 7.82
C ASP A 205 9.92 -7.92 8.42
N GLY A 206 9.64 -6.95 7.57
CA GLY A 206 9.15 -5.65 7.99
C GLY A 206 7.85 -5.75 8.80
N VAL A 207 7.56 -4.74 9.61
CA VAL A 207 6.34 -4.71 10.45
C VAL A 207 5.08 -4.70 9.58
N ILE A 208 5.06 -3.82 8.58
CA ILE A 208 3.92 -3.67 7.66
C ILE A 208 3.71 -4.93 6.80
N PRO A 209 4.72 -5.47 6.11
CA PRO A 209 4.58 -6.73 5.36
C PRO A 209 4.12 -7.90 6.23
N GLY A 210 4.66 -8.03 7.43
CA GLY A 210 4.27 -9.08 8.37
C GLY A 210 2.84 -8.95 8.85
N LEU A 211 2.39 -7.72 9.16
CA LEU A 211 1.00 -7.44 9.50
C LEU A 211 0.05 -7.82 8.35
N LEU A 212 0.41 -7.45 7.11
CA LEU A 212 -0.36 -7.81 5.91
C LEU A 212 -0.38 -9.32 5.65
N LYS A 213 0.74 -10.03 5.88
CA LYS A 213 0.81 -11.50 5.79
C LYS A 213 -0.19 -12.13 6.77
N ARG A 214 -0.19 -11.66 8.03
CA ARG A 214 -1.11 -12.14 9.08
C ARG A 214 -2.56 -11.87 8.70
N TRP A 215 -2.94 -10.65 8.36
CA TRP A 215 -4.32 -10.31 7.99
C TRP A 215 -4.83 -11.09 6.77
N TYR A 216 -3.95 -11.33 5.79
CA TYR A 216 -4.31 -12.13 4.63
C TYR A 216 -4.58 -13.60 5.00
N SER A 217 -3.73 -14.21 5.83
CA SER A 217 -3.92 -15.57 6.34
C SER A 217 -5.20 -15.69 7.15
N GLU A 218 -5.39 -14.81 8.13
CA GLU A 218 -6.60 -14.76 8.97
C GLU A 218 -7.87 -14.62 8.11
N ARG A 219 -7.83 -13.74 7.09
CA ARG A 219 -8.96 -13.58 6.18
C ARG A 219 -9.29 -14.88 5.42
N LYS A 220 -8.28 -15.61 4.97
CA LYS A 220 -8.46 -16.90 4.28
C LYS A 220 -9.11 -17.94 5.20
N GLU A 221 -8.70 -17.99 6.45
CA GLU A 221 -9.30 -18.88 7.46
C GLU A 221 -10.76 -18.50 7.74
N LEU A 222 -11.05 -17.20 7.93
CA LEU A 222 -12.41 -16.70 8.13
C LEU A 222 -13.32 -17.00 6.92
N GLN A 223 -12.80 -16.88 5.69
CA GLN A 223 -13.52 -17.27 4.48
C GLN A 223 -13.82 -18.78 4.44
N LYS A 224 -12.87 -19.61 4.89
CA LYS A 224 -13.08 -21.06 5.01
C LYS A 224 -14.15 -21.41 6.05
N MET A 225 -14.15 -20.71 7.20
CA MET A 225 -15.19 -20.88 8.23
C MET A 225 -16.56 -20.45 7.72
N LYS A 226 -16.63 -19.32 6.99
CA LYS A 226 -17.87 -18.91 6.31
C LYS A 226 -18.37 -19.96 5.32
N GLY A 227 -17.46 -20.56 4.53
CA GLY A 227 -17.80 -21.66 3.61
C GLY A 227 -18.45 -22.85 4.32
N LYS A 228 -17.85 -23.31 5.43
CA LYS A 228 -18.42 -24.40 6.26
C LYS A 228 -19.80 -24.05 6.82
N ALA A 229 -19.99 -22.80 7.26
CA ALA A 229 -21.29 -22.34 7.76
C ALA A 229 -22.35 -22.28 6.64
N LEU A 230 -21.94 -21.94 5.39
CA LEU A 230 -22.80 -22.00 4.20
C LEU A 230 -23.24 -23.43 3.91
N ASP A 231 -22.31 -24.38 3.92
CA ASP A 231 -22.58 -25.80 3.69
C ASP A 231 -23.54 -26.38 4.76
N ALA A 232 -23.41 -25.89 6.00
CA ALA A 232 -24.28 -26.26 7.12
C ALA A 232 -25.63 -25.51 7.13
N GLY A 233 -25.82 -24.50 6.28
CA GLY A 233 -27.04 -23.68 6.26
C GLY A 233 -27.25 -22.80 7.50
N ASN A 234 -26.17 -22.56 8.29
CA ASN A 234 -26.26 -21.80 9.54
C ASN A 234 -26.12 -20.28 9.26
N LYS A 235 -27.26 -19.61 9.12
CA LYS A 235 -27.31 -18.17 8.77
C LYS A 235 -26.59 -17.28 9.80
N VAL A 236 -26.66 -17.60 11.09
CA VAL A 236 -26.00 -16.80 12.14
C VAL A 236 -24.49 -16.88 12.03
N GLU A 237 -23.94 -18.08 11.84
CA GLU A 237 -22.50 -18.24 11.64
C GLU A 237 -22.02 -17.65 10.31
N ILE A 238 -22.81 -17.74 9.25
CA ILE A 238 -22.49 -17.09 7.95
C ILE A 238 -22.30 -15.60 8.17
N GLU A 239 -23.25 -14.92 8.82
CA GLU A 239 -23.18 -13.48 9.09
C GLU A 239 -21.98 -13.14 10.01
N PHE A 240 -21.74 -13.93 11.04
CA PHE A 240 -20.65 -13.77 11.99
C PHE A 240 -19.26 -13.83 11.29
N TRP A 241 -19.02 -14.86 10.49
CA TRP A 241 -17.75 -15.03 9.79
C TRP A 241 -17.59 -14.04 8.64
N ASP A 242 -18.69 -13.64 8.00
CA ASP A 242 -18.68 -12.67 6.92
C ASP A 242 -18.24 -11.28 7.40
N LYS A 243 -18.78 -10.80 8.52
CA LYS A 243 -18.38 -9.53 9.12
C LYS A 243 -16.88 -9.51 9.44
N ARG A 244 -16.37 -10.57 10.06
CA ARG A 244 -14.96 -10.67 10.45
C ARG A 244 -14.01 -10.71 9.24
N GLN A 245 -14.32 -11.47 8.19
CA GLN A 245 -13.51 -11.47 6.98
C GLN A 245 -13.58 -10.13 6.25
N LEU A 246 -14.71 -9.42 6.34
CA LEU A 246 -14.87 -8.09 5.76
C LEU A 246 -13.98 -7.06 6.45
N VAL A 247 -13.88 -7.09 7.78
CA VAL A 247 -12.94 -6.24 8.53
C VAL A 247 -11.49 -6.46 8.07
N LYS A 248 -11.06 -7.71 7.89
CA LYS A 248 -9.71 -7.99 7.37
C LYS A 248 -9.53 -7.48 5.94
N LYS A 249 -10.57 -7.56 5.09
CA LYS A 249 -10.56 -6.97 3.74
C LYS A 249 -10.40 -5.45 3.79
N ILE A 250 -11.14 -4.79 4.69
CA ILE A 250 -11.06 -3.33 4.87
C ILE A 250 -9.66 -2.94 5.32
N ASN A 251 -9.12 -3.58 6.35
CA ASN A 251 -7.77 -3.32 6.85
C ASN A 251 -6.71 -3.49 5.76
N LEU A 252 -6.75 -4.59 5.00
CA LEU A 252 -5.83 -4.86 3.89
C LEU A 252 -5.89 -3.77 2.81
N ASN A 253 -7.09 -3.36 2.41
CA ASN A 253 -7.25 -2.40 1.32
C ASN A 253 -6.99 -0.94 1.75
N SER A 254 -7.24 -0.62 3.02
CA SER A 254 -7.06 0.74 3.55
C SER A 254 -5.61 1.06 3.88
N LEU A 255 -4.78 0.07 4.18
CA LEU A 255 -3.42 0.26 4.67
C LEU A 255 -2.58 1.11 3.71
N TYR A 256 -2.56 0.76 2.41
CA TYR A 256 -1.80 1.51 1.41
C TYR A 256 -2.18 2.99 1.36
N GLY A 257 -3.49 3.29 1.23
CA GLY A 257 -3.98 4.66 1.21
C GLY A 257 -3.71 5.42 2.51
N ALA A 258 -3.71 4.73 3.65
CA ALA A 258 -3.42 5.33 4.94
C ALA A 258 -1.94 5.69 5.09
N ILE A 259 -1.01 4.80 4.72
CA ILE A 259 0.44 5.09 4.81
C ILE A 259 0.91 6.15 3.81
N LEU A 260 0.22 6.33 2.69
CA LEU A 260 0.48 7.41 1.73
C LEU A 260 -0.09 8.77 2.17
N ASN A 261 -0.84 8.83 3.24
CA ASN A 261 -1.32 10.09 3.78
C ASN A 261 -0.19 10.81 4.53
N PRO A 262 0.16 12.08 4.17
CA PRO A 262 1.23 12.82 4.85
C PRO A 262 1.02 12.99 6.36
N GLY A 263 -0.22 12.87 6.85
CA GLY A 263 -0.55 12.85 8.28
C GLY A 263 -0.27 11.52 8.96
N CYS A 264 0.06 10.46 8.23
CA CYS A 264 0.40 9.17 8.80
C CYS A 264 1.82 9.17 9.40
N ARG A 265 1.97 8.54 10.57
CA ARG A 265 3.26 8.36 11.25
C ARG A 265 4.27 7.59 10.40
N PHE A 266 3.79 6.60 9.64
CA PHE A 266 4.58 5.68 8.83
C PHE A 266 4.65 6.08 7.35
N PHE A 267 4.33 7.34 7.05
CA PHE A 267 4.42 7.84 5.68
C PHE A 267 5.85 7.81 5.16
N ASP A 268 6.06 7.13 4.04
CA ASP A 268 7.27 7.18 3.23
C ASP A 268 6.87 7.24 1.75
N LYS A 269 7.58 8.05 0.95
CA LYS A 269 7.31 8.19 -0.49
C LYS A 269 8.09 7.18 -1.35
N ARG A 270 9.08 6.55 -0.78
CA ARG A 270 10.00 5.60 -1.45
C ARG A 270 9.39 4.24 -1.67
#